data_9176077a011f57d8bbbcd4a6e26dac0e
#
_entry.id   9176077a011f57d8bbbcd4a6e26dac0e
#
_cell.length_a   1.000
_cell.length_b   1.000
_cell.length_c   1.000
_cell.angle_alpha   90.00
_cell.angle_beta   90.00
_cell.angle_gamma   90.00
#
_symmetry.space_group_name_H-M   'P 1'
#
loop_
_entity.id
_entity.type
_entity.pdbx_description
1 polymer ?
#
loop_
_entity_poly.entity_id
_entity_poly.type
_entity_poly.pdbx_seq_one_letter_code
_entity_poly.pdbx_strand_id
1 'polypeptide(L)'
;MILLAPTGRSAKVLSGYCEKEAFTIHKEIFYTKNNYSGNLDFSLKVNKHKDTLFIVDEASMIGTNRSEGVGLFSQSLLDNVIKYVYSGFKCKLLIVGDSAQLPPIKSNLSYSLNDEYLSKEYDKNIYSVELDQVVRQDVNSGILSYATSIREKIELKEFHDIKFKLNGFSDLIRVEAVSYTHLTLPTSYAV
;
A
#
# COMPACT_ATOMS: atom_id res chain seq x y z
N MET A 1 -13.65 -1.18 14.33
CA MET A 1 -12.80 -0.79 13.17
C MET A 1 -11.35 -1.06 13.55
N ILE A 2 -10.60 -1.71 12.67
CA ILE A 2 -9.18 -2.04 12.82
C ILE A 2 -8.43 -1.48 11.63
N LEU A 3 -7.33 -0.76 11.89
CA LEU A 3 -6.49 -0.12 10.90
C LEU A 3 -5.24 -0.96 10.66
N LEU A 4 -4.97 -1.26 9.39
CA LEU A 4 -3.85 -2.10 8.97
C LEU A 4 -3.03 -1.41 7.88
N ALA A 5 -1.73 -1.69 7.86
CA ALA A 5 -0.86 -1.26 6.79
C ALA A 5 0.22 -2.34 6.51
N PRO A 6 0.83 -2.35 5.31
CA PRO A 6 1.84 -3.36 4.95
C PRO A 6 3.13 -3.21 5.76
N THR A 7 3.52 -1.98 6.13
CA THR A 7 4.78 -1.68 6.81
C THR A 7 4.58 -1.00 8.16
N GLY A 8 5.58 -1.10 9.06
CA GLY A 8 5.55 -0.42 10.35
C GLY A 8 5.50 1.11 10.21
N ARG A 9 6.18 1.66 9.19
CA ARG A 9 6.16 3.10 8.92
C ARG A 9 4.78 3.57 8.48
N SER A 10 4.15 2.89 7.53
CA SER A 10 2.79 3.24 7.10
C SER A 10 1.76 3.06 8.21
N ALA A 11 1.89 2.01 9.05
CA ALA A 11 1.03 1.85 10.21
C ALA A 11 1.16 3.02 11.21
N LYS A 12 2.39 3.48 11.47
CA LYS A 12 2.64 4.64 12.36
C LYS A 12 2.03 5.93 11.79
N VAL A 13 2.18 6.17 10.49
CA VAL A 13 1.59 7.33 9.81
C VAL A 13 0.07 7.28 9.86
N LEU A 14 -0.52 6.14 9.52
CA LEU A 14 -1.97 5.93 9.58
C LEU A 14 -2.53 6.14 10.99
N SER A 15 -1.81 5.65 12.01
CA SER A 15 -2.15 5.87 13.42
C SER A 15 -2.21 7.35 13.77
N GLY A 16 -1.24 8.15 13.31
CA GLY A 16 -1.18 9.58 13.56
C GLY A 16 -2.33 10.36 12.91
N TYR A 17 -2.68 10.01 11.67
CA TYR A 17 -3.78 10.68 10.97
C TYR A 17 -5.17 10.32 11.50
N CYS A 18 -5.35 9.08 11.90
CA CYS A 18 -6.65 8.58 12.36
C CYS A 18 -6.86 8.74 13.87
N GLU A 19 -5.85 9.21 14.61
CA GLU A 19 -5.84 9.26 16.08
C GLU A 19 -6.27 7.92 16.71
N LYS A 20 -5.92 6.82 16.04
CA LYS A 20 -6.28 5.47 16.41
C LYS A 20 -5.14 4.51 16.12
N GLU A 21 -4.90 3.55 17.00
CA GLU A 21 -3.85 2.57 16.82
C GLU A 21 -4.04 1.79 15.51
N ALA A 22 -2.98 1.75 14.70
CA ALA A 22 -2.90 0.96 13.49
C ALA A 22 -1.76 -0.06 13.61
N PHE A 23 -1.97 -1.23 13.04
CA PHE A 23 -1.03 -2.34 13.11
C PHE A 23 -0.48 -2.68 11.73
N THR A 24 0.66 -3.34 11.69
CA THR A 24 1.05 -4.00 10.45
C THR A 24 0.15 -5.21 10.24
N ILE A 25 -0.14 -5.51 8.97
CA ILE A 25 -0.92 -6.69 8.58
C ILE A 25 -0.34 -7.93 9.28
N HIS A 26 0.98 -8.12 9.21
CA HIS A 26 1.63 -9.29 9.80
C HIS A 26 1.42 -9.39 11.32
N LYS A 27 1.56 -8.27 12.05
CA LYS A 27 1.35 -8.24 13.51
C LYS A 27 -0.08 -8.61 13.89
N GLU A 28 -1.05 -8.16 13.10
CA GLU A 28 -2.46 -8.42 13.39
C GLU A 28 -2.86 -9.86 13.08
N ILE A 29 -2.51 -10.37 11.89
CA ILE A 29 -3.10 -11.61 11.40
C ILE A 29 -2.28 -12.87 11.70
N PHE A 30 -0.98 -12.75 12.05
CA PHE A 30 -0.12 -13.91 12.26
C PHE A 30 0.39 -14.02 13.70
N TYR A 31 0.48 -15.27 14.16
CA TYR A 31 1.40 -15.66 15.23
C TYR A 31 2.78 -15.92 14.63
N THR A 32 3.79 -15.46 15.34
CA THR A 32 5.19 -15.73 14.98
C THR A 32 5.78 -16.66 16.03
N LYS A 33 6.35 -17.79 15.62
CA LYS A 33 7.08 -18.73 16.48
C LYS A 33 8.47 -18.96 15.88
N ASN A 34 9.48 -18.98 16.73
CA ASN A 34 10.80 -19.46 16.34
C ASN A 34 10.75 -21.00 16.29
N ASN A 35 11.11 -21.58 15.17
CA ASN A 35 11.30 -23.02 15.09
C ASN A 35 12.71 -23.40 15.56
N TYR A 36 12.92 -24.72 15.74
CA TYR A 36 14.21 -25.26 16.22
C TYR A 36 15.39 -24.97 15.29
N SER A 37 15.11 -24.58 14.03
CA SER A 37 16.12 -24.21 13.02
C SER A 37 16.45 -22.72 13.00
N GLY A 38 15.91 -21.92 13.94
CA GLY A 38 16.09 -20.47 14.00
C GLY A 38 15.27 -19.67 12.96
N ASN A 39 14.44 -20.34 12.18
CA ASN A 39 13.56 -19.68 11.23
C ASN A 39 12.25 -19.27 11.91
N LEU A 40 11.63 -18.18 11.40
CA LEU A 40 10.32 -17.71 11.86
C LEU A 40 9.22 -18.48 11.14
N ASP A 41 8.41 -19.19 11.91
CA ASP A 41 7.18 -19.79 11.44
C ASP A 41 6.01 -18.84 11.69
N PHE A 42 5.22 -18.63 10.66
CA PHE A 42 4.01 -17.84 10.74
C PHE A 42 2.78 -18.76 10.71
N SER A 43 1.85 -18.51 11.60
CA SER A 43 0.54 -19.18 11.59
C SER A 43 -0.58 -18.15 11.68
N LEU A 44 -1.61 -18.33 10.84
CA LEU A 44 -2.73 -17.40 10.82
C LEU A 44 -3.48 -17.46 12.16
N LYS A 45 -3.73 -16.29 12.75
CA LYS A 45 -4.52 -16.19 13.97
C LYS A 45 -5.99 -16.52 13.69
N VAL A 46 -6.68 -16.96 14.71
CA VAL A 46 -8.15 -17.04 14.69
C VAL A 46 -8.70 -15.62 14.82
N ASN A 47 -9.52 -15.20 13.88
CA ASN A 47 -10.20 -13.92 13.98
C ASN A 47 -11.34 -14.00 15.02
N LYS A 48 -11.18 -13.28 16.12
CA LYS A 48 -12.18 -13.21 17.21
C LYS A 48 -13.07 -11.97 17.11
N HIS A 49 -12.84 -11.12 16.09
CA HIS A 49 -13.60 -9.89 15.91
C HIS A 49 -15.01 -10.18 15.40
N LYS A 50 -15.94 -9.31 15.79
CA LYS A 50 -17.35 -9.35 15.37
C LYS A 50 -17.78 -7.97 14.91
N ASP A 51 -18.63 -7.92 13.89
CA ASP A 51 -19.21 -6.68 13.34
C ASP A 51 -18.12 -5.61 13.09
N THR A 52 -16.95 -6.04 12.59
CA THR A 52 -15.75 -5.19 12.51
C THR A 52 -15.37 -4.88 11.07
N LEU A 53 -15.12 -3.59 10.81
CA LEU A 53 -14.52 -3.13 9.57
C LEU A 53 -13.00 -3.13 9.72
N PHE A 54 -12.32 -3.89 8.88
CA PHE A 54 -10.87 -3.83 8.68
C PHE A 54 -10.58 -2.87 7.54
N ILE A 55 -9.66 -1.94 7.76
CA ILE A 55 -9.20 -1.00 6.74
C ILE A 55 -7.71 -1.28 6.52
N VAL A 56 -7.36 -1.57 5.28
CA VAL A 56 -5.98 -1.79 4.84
C VAL A 56 -5.57 -0.63 3.97
N ASP A 57 -4.66 0.19 4.47
CA ASP A 57 -4.07 1.31 3.73
C ASP A 57 -2.78 0.89 3.03
N GLU A 58 -2.34 1.67 2.02
CA GLU A 58 -1.16 1.37 1.17
C GLU A 58 -1.19 -0.03 0.55
N ALA A 59 -2.38 -0.46 0.15
CA ALA A 59 -2.60 -1.82 -0.32
C ALA A 59 -1.92 -2.13 -1.66
N SER A 60 -1.50 -1.12 -2.42
CA SER A 60 -0.68 -1.29 -3.63
C SER A 60 0.59 -2.13 -3.38
N MET A 61 1.11 -2.12 -2.16
CA MET A 61 2.29 -2.87 -1.74
C MET A 61 2.01 -4.34 -1.37
N ILE A 62 0.75 -4.77 -1.33
CA ILE A 62 0.40 -6.14 -0.92
C ILE A 62 0.63 -7.10 -2.10
N GLY A 63 1.58 -8.00 -1.93
CA GLY A 63 1.89 -9.02 -2.94
C GLY A 63 0.86 -10.13 -3.01
N THR A 64 0.64 -10.62 -4.23
CA THR A 64 -0.16 -11.81 -4.54
C THR A 64 0.72 -13.01 -4.87
N ASN A 65 2.05 -12.85 -4.78
CA ASN A 65 2.98 -13.92 -5.07
C ASN A 65 2.82 -15.05 -4.06
N ARG A 66 2.49 -16.23 -4.57
CA ARG A 66 2.46 -17.48 -3.81
C ARG A 66 3.88 -18.08 -3.84
N SER A 67 4.42 -18.42 -2.68
CA SER A 67 5.71 -19.13 -2.62
C SER A 67 5.51 -20.61 -2.93
N GLU A 68 6.49 -21.24 -3.57
CA GLU A 68 6.53 -22.70 -3.75
C GLU A 68 6.85 -23.37 -2.41
N GLY A 69 5.88 -23.41 -1.50
CA GLY A 69 6.04 -23.98 -0.17
C GLY A 69 4.78 -24.69 0.30
N VAL A 70 4.91 -25.48 1.35
CA VAL A 70 3.77 -26.15 1.98
C VAL A 70 3.19 -25.29 3.07
N GLY A 71 1.86 -25.22 3.19
CA GLY A 71 1.15 -24.48 4.23
C GLY A 71 0.94 -23.00 3.92
N LEU A 72 1.10 -22.12 4.92
CA LEU A 72 0.86 -20.68 4.77
C LEU A 72 1.83 -19.98 3.83
N PHE A 73 3.01 -20.54 3.62
CA PHE A 73 3.99 -20.01 2.66
C PHE A 73 3.56 -20.21 1.19
N SER A 74 2.59 -21.09 0.92
CA SER A 74 2.01 -21.24 -0.41
C SER A 74 0.94 -20.20 -0.73
N GLN A 75 0.44 -19.47 0.26
CA GLN A 75 -0.59 -18.43 0.11
C GLN A 75 0.04 -17.04 0.11
N SER A 76 -0.52 -16.15 -0.70
CA SER A 76 -0.09 -14.75 -0.72
C SER A 76 -0.51 -14.00 0.56
N LEU A 77 0.10 -12.83 0.81
CA LEU A 77 -0.33 -11.99 1.91
C LEU A 77 -1.79 -11.55 1.75
N LEU A 78 -2.21 -11.27 0.51
CA LEU A 78 -3.60 -10.91 0.20
C LEU A 78 -4.57 -12.05 0.54
N ASP A 79 -4.24 -13.31 0.14
CA ASP A 79 -5.04 -14.49 0.48
C ASP A 79 -5.25 -14.60 2.00
N ASN A 80 -4.17 -14.41 2.76
CA ASN A 80 -4.21 -14.52 4.21
C ASN A 80 -5.03 -13.39 4.86
N VAL A 81 -4.95 -12.16 4.36
CA VAL A 81 -5.78 -11.04 4.84
C VAL A 81 -7.26 -11.35 4.62
N ILE A 82 -7.62 -11.73 3.40
CA ILE A 82 -9.01 -12.04 3.06
C ILE A 82 -9.54 -13.20 3.90
N LYS A 83 -8.77 -14.29 3.99
CA LYS A 83 -9.13 -15.44 4.82
C LYS A 83 -9.30 -15.06 6.29
N TYR A 84 -8.39 -14.27 6.85
CA TYR A 84 -8.47 -13.82 8.23
C TYR A 84 -9.72 -12.97 8.46
N VAL A 85 -9.93 -11.92 7.67
CA VAL A 85 -11.04 -10.98 7.85
C VAL A 85 -12.38 -11.71 7.76
N TYR A 86 -12.59 -12.52 6.73
CA TYR A 86 -13.88 -13.19 6.50
C TYR A 86 -14.09 -14.45 7.33
N SER A 87 -13.08 -14.90 8.10
CA SER A 87 -13.29 -15.90 9.14
C SER A 87 -13.95 -15.34 10.42
N GLY A 88 -13.97 -14.01 10.58
CA GLY A 88 -14.67 -13.35 11.68
C GLY A 88 -16.17 -13.17 11.40
N PHE A 89 -16.94 -12.98 12.46
CA PHE A 89 -18.40 -12.85 12.34
C PHE A 89 -18.77 -11.45 11.83
N LYS A 90 -19.44 -11.38 10.67
CA LYS A 90 -19.87 -10.13 10.03
C LYS A 90 -18.76 -9.08 9.86
N CYS A 91 -17.51 -9.53 9.65
CA CYS A 91 -16.42 -8.65 9.37
C CYS A 91 -16.43 -8.20 7.90
N LYS A 92 -15.97 -6.97 7.66
CA LYS A 92 -15.85 -6.37 6.34
C LYS A 92 -14.44 -5.88 6.12
N LEU A 93 -14.02 -5.81 4.85
CA LEU A 93 -12.71 -5.33 4.44
C LEU A 93 -12.87 -4.10 3.55
N LEU A 94 -12.16 -3.04 3.85
CA LEU A 94 -11.94 -1.88 2.98
C LEU A 94 -10.45 -1.85 2.61
N ILE A 95 -10.18 -1.88 1.33
CA ILE A 95 -8.84 -1.81 0.77
C ILE A 95 -8.65 -0.41 0.19
N VAL A 96 -7.60 0.30 0.64
CA VAL A 96 -7.26 1.65 0.19
C VAL A 96 -5.85 1.65 -0.36
N GLY A 97 -5.62 2.28 -1.48
CA GLY A 97 -4.31 2.36 -2.11
C GLY A 97 -4.33 3.19 -3.38
N ASP A 98 -3.17 3.34 -3.99
CA ASP A 98 -2.99 4.07 -5.22
C ASP A 98 -2.38 3.14 -6.29
N SER A 99 -3.12 2.92 -7.37
CA SER A 99 -2.69 2.05 -8.49
C SER A 99 -1.52 2.63 -9.30
N ALA A 100 -1.27 3.94 -9.19
CA ALA A 100 -0.11 4.60 -9.82
C ALA A 100 1.17 4.54 -8.96
N GLN A 101 1.08 4.05 -7.72
CA GLN A 101 2.26 3.78 -6.90
C GLN A 101 2.94 2.48 -7.32
N LEU A 102 4.17 2.28 -6.80
CA LEU A 102 4.95 1.09 -7.12
C LEU A 102 4.20 -0.19 -6.70
N PRO A 103 4.09 -1.15 -7.63
CA PRO A 103 3.50 -2.45 -7.31
C PRO A 103 4.40 -3.25 -6.35
N PRO A 104 3.91 -4.37 -5.83
CA PRO A 104 4.71 -5.25 -4.97
C PRO A 104 5.97 -5.76 -5.68
N ILE A 105 7.00 -6.09 -4.89
CA ILE A 105 8.26 -6.65 -5.42
C ILE A 105 7.95 -7.90 -6.26
N LYS A 106 8.54 -7.97 -7.47
CA LYS A 106 8.32 -9.03 -8.47
C LYS A 106 6.90 -9.08 -9.05
N SER A 107 6.16 -7.98 -8.99
CA SER A 107 4.85 -7.85 -9.66
C SER A 107 4.83 -6.59 -10.51
N ASN A 108 4.16 -6.64 -11.65
CA ASN A 108 3.96 -5.48 -12.52
C ASN A 108 2.61 -4.78 -12.25
N LEU A 109 1.76 -5.39 -11.43
CA LEU A 109 0.41 -4.90 -11.13
C LEU A 109 0.10 -5.07 -9.65
N SER A 110 -0.70 -4.14 -9.11
CA SER A 110 -1.25 -4.21 -7.76
C SER A 110 -2.60 -4.93 -7.78
N TYR A 111 -2.57 -6.25 -7.80
CA TYR A 111 -3.79 -7.07 -7.84
C TYR A 111 -4.73 -6.85 -6.64
N SER A 112 -4.20 -6.38 -5.52
CA SER A 112 -4.98 -6.00 -4.33
C SER A 112 -5.93 -4.83 -4.56
N LEU A 113 -5.74 -4.06 -5.64
CA LEU A 113 -6.58 -2.92 -6.03
C LEU A 113 -7.39 -3.21 -7.32
N ASN A 114 -7.29 -4.43 -7.88
CA ASN A 114 -8.00 -4.81 -9.08
C ASN A 114 -9.30 -5.53 -8.71
N ASP A 115 -10.43 -4.87 -8.92
CA ASP A 115 -11.76 -5.35 -8.55
C ASP A 115 -12.20 -6.59 -9.34
N GLU A 116 -11.86 -6.69 -10.61
CA GLU A 116 -12.13 -7.88 -11.42
C GLU A 116 -11.39 -9.11 -10.88
N TYR A 117 -10.09 -8.92 -10.56
CA TYR A 117 -9.28 -9.98 -9.98
C TYR A 117 -9.83 -10.42 -8.62
N LEU A 118 -10.12 -9.44 -7.74
CA LEU A 118 -10.62 -9.70 -6.39
C LEU A 118 -11.98 -10.41 -6.43
N SER A 119 -12.89 -9.97 -7.29
CA SER A 119 -14.21 -10.58 -7.45
C SER A 119 -14.11 -12.03 -7.93
N LYS A 120 -13.29 -12.27 -8.95
CA LYS A 120 -13.11 -13.59 -9.56
C LYS A 120 -12.39 -14.59 -8.65
N GLU A 121 -11.29 -14.14 -8.00
CA GLU A 121 -10.44 -15.02 -7.20
C GLU A 121 -11.09 -15.39 -5.85
N TYR A 122 -11.85 -14.46 -5.26
CA TYR A 122 -12.37 -14.65 -3.90
C TYR A 122 -13.89 -14.80 -3.82
N ASP A 123 -14.58 -14.80 -4.94
CA ASP A 123 -16.06 -14.92 -5.03
C ASP A 123 -16.75 -13.93 -4.05
N LYS A 124 -16.37 -12.66 -4.14
CA LYS A 124 -16.90 -11.58 -3.31
C LYS A 124 -17.51 -10.48 -4.15
N ASN A 125 -18.57 -9.87 -3.63
CA ASN A 125 -19.09 -8.64 -4.19
C ASN A 125 -18.14 -7.50 -3.84
N ILE A 126 -17.55 -6.88 -4.85
CA ILE A 126 -16.63 -5.76 -4.71
C ILE A 126 -17.36 -4.48 -5.11
N TYR A 127 -17.18 -3.45 -4.31
CA TYR A 127 -17.60 -2.08 -4.62
C TYR A 127 -16.34 -1.24 -4.68
N SER A 128 -16.08 -0.65 -5.84
CA SER A 128 -14.89 0.16 -6.09
C SER A 128 -15.30 1.61 -6.26
N VAL A 129 -14.49 2.50 -5.69
CA VAL A 129 -14.62 3.96 -5.83
C VAL A 129 -13.23 4.54 -6.03
N GLU A 130 -13.07 5.37 -7.04
CA GLU A 130 -11.85 6.12 -7.31
C GLU A 130 -12.01 7.56 -6.83
N LEU A 131 -10.97 8.08 -6.14
CA LEU A 131 -10.88 9.47 -5.73
C LEU A 131 -10.02 10.20 -6.75
N ASP A 132 -10.61 11.10 -7.51
CA ASP A 132 -9.99 11.84 -8.61
C ASP A 132 -9.50 13.24 -8.21
N GLN A 133 -10.00 13.77 -7.10
CA GLN A 133 -9.66 15.12 -6.66
C GLN A 133 -8.44 15.14 -5.73
N VAL A 134 -7.40 15.88 -6.13
CA VAL A 134 -6.19 16.08 -5.30
C VAL A 134 -6.40 17.24 -4.33
N VAL A 135 -6.26 16.97 -3.04
CA VAL A 135 -6.47 17.95 -1.96
C VAL A 135 -5.17 18.30 -1.21
N ARG A 136 -4.13 17.47 -1.31
CA ARG A 136 -2.87 17.63 -0.53
C ARG A 136 -1.95 18.73 -1.02
N GLN A 137 -2.00 19.04 -2.30
CA GLN A 137 -1.05 19.95 -2.97
C GLN A 137 -1.75 21.24 -3.36
N ASP A 138 -0.99 22.36 -3.34
CA ASP A 138 -1.46 23.62 -3.90
C ASP A 138 -1.71 23.47 -5.41
N VAL A 139 -2.72 24.15 -5.91
CA VAL A 139 -3.09 24.17 -7.34
C VAL A 139 -1.92 24.64 -8.22
N ASN A 140 -1.02 25.49 -7.65
CA ASN A 140 0.16 26.00 -8.34
C ASN A 140 1.40 25.11 -8.17
N SER A 141 1.27 23.89 -7.61
CA SER A 141 2.38 22.96 -7.43
C SER A 141 2.85 22.39 -8.76
N GLY A 142 4.12 22.54 -9.06
CA GLY A 142 4.76 21.91 -10.20
C GLY A 142 4.85 20.39 -10.04
N ILE A 143 5.02 19.90 -8.81
CA ILE A 143 5.00 18.47 -8.49
C ILE A 143 3.63 17.89 -8.86
N LEU A 144 2.53 18.54 -8.44
CA LEU A 144 1.19 18.11 -8.78
C LEU A 144 0.95 18.11 -10.29
N SER A 145 1.29 19.20 -10.96
CA SER A 145 1.10 19.35 -12.41
C SER A 145 1.79 18.23 -13.19
N TYR A 146 3.05 17.92 -12.87
CA TYR A 146 3.78 16.86 -13.55
C TYR A 146 3.31 15.46 -13.16
N ALA A 147 2.99 15.23 -11.90
CA ALA A 147 2.44 13.94 -11.46
C ALA A 147 1.12 13.62 -12.17
N THR A 148 0.22 14.60 -12.29
CA THR A 148 -1.05 14.47 -13.03
C THR A 148 -0.80 14.18 -14.50
N SER A 149 0.09 14.97 -15.15
CA SER A 149 0.41 14.76 -16.57
C SER A 149 1.04 13.39 -16.84
N ILE A 150 1.86 12.87 -15.90
CA ILE A 150 2.42 11.53 -16.02
C ILE A 150 1.34 10.47 -15.90
N ARG A 151 0.42 10.62 -14.96
CA ARG A 151 -0.69 9.70 -14.75
C ARG A 151 -1.58 9.62 -15.99
N GLU A 152 -1.99 10.76 -16.54
CA GLU A 152 -2.77 10.83 -17.79
C GLU A 152 -2.06 10.12 -18.97
N LYS A 153 -0.76 10.32 -19.12
CA LYS A 153 0.02 9.65 -20.17
C LYS A 153 0.09 8.14 -19.98
N ILE A 154 0.20 7.67 -18.75
CA ILE A 154 0.17 6.24 -18.44
C ILE A 154 -1.18 5.63 -18.82
N GLU A 155 -2.27 6.30 -18.50
CA GLU A 155 -3.64 5.87 -18.86
C GLU A 155 -3.85 5.83 -20.38
N LEU A 156 -3.36 6.85 -21.09
CA LEU A 156 -3.42 6.94 -22.55
C LEU A 156 -2.40 6.04 -23.25
N LYS A 157 -1.50 5.37 -22.51
CA LYS A 157 -0.38 4.57 -23.02
C LYS A 157 0.57 5.38 -23.92
N GLU A 158 0.72 6.66 -23.65
CA GLU A 158 1.60 7.57 -24.35
C GLU A 158 2.96 7.64 -23.64
N PHE A 159 3.96 6.92 -24.16
CA PHE A 159 5.31 6.86 -23.58
C PHE A 159 6.27 7.77 -24.34
N HIS A 160 6.14 9.07 -24.15
CA HIS A 160 7.06 10.06 -24.71
C HIS A 160 7.94 10.66 -23.61
N ASP A 161 9.12 11.19 -24.02
CA ASP A 161 10.01 11.90 -23.11
C ASP A 161 9.31 13.09 -22.45
N ILE A 162 9.30 13.08 -21.13
CA ILE A 162 8.71 14.16 -20.33
C ILE A 162 9.78 15.22 -20.10
N LYS A 163 9.57 16.41 -20.66
CA LYS A 163 10.43 17.57 -20.43
C LYS A 163 9.90 18.39 -19.28
N PHE A 164 10.63 18.41 -18.16
CA PHE A 164 10.28 19.22 -17.01
C PHE A 164 10.66 20.68 -17.24
N LYS A 165 9.67 21.58 -17.27
CA LYS A 165 9.87 23.03 -17.23
C LYS A 165 9.88 23.46 -15.76
N LEU A 166 11.03 23.89 -15.26
CA LEU A 166 11.20 24.21 -13.84
C LEU A 166 10.83 25.67 -13.52
N ASN A 167 10.81 26.53 -14.54
CA ASN A 167 10.52 27.95 -14.38
C ASN A 167 9.03 28.14 -14.09
N GLY A 168 8.72 28.86 -13.03
CA GLY A 168 7.36 29.21 -12.61
C GLY A 168 6.80 28.37 -11.44
N PHE A 169 7.56 27.39 -10.95
CA PHE A 169 7.17 26.61 -9.79
C PHE A 169 8.17 26.82 -8.64
N SER A 170 7.67 27.03 -7.43
CA SER A 170 8.50 27.20 -6.24
C SER A 170 8.95 25.88 -5.61
N ASP A 171 8.27 24.80 -5.94
CA ASP A 171 8.46 23.45 -5.39
C ASP A 171 9.31 22.53 -6.28
N LEU A 172 9.81 23.05 -7.43
CA LEU A 172 10.67 22.31 -8.35
C LEU A 172 12.00 23.02 -8.55
N ILE A 173 13.09 22.32 -8.27
CA ILE A 173 14.45 22.79 -8.56
C ILE A 173 15.24 21.71 -9.31
N ARG A 174 16.15 22.12 -10.17
CA ARG A 174 17.12 21.22 -10.78
C ARG A 174 18.41 21.27 -9.97
N VAL A 175 18.89 20.13 -9.58
CA VAL A 175 20.14 19.98 -8.83
C VAL A 175 21.07 19.07 -9.62
N GLU A 176 22.33 19.46 -9.79
CA GLU A 176 23.34 18.59 -10.36
C GLU A 176 23.70 17.48 -9.36
N ALA A 177 24.08 16.29 -9.87
CA ALA A 177 24.38 15.12 -9.04
C ALA A 177 25.43 15.40 -7.95
N VAL A 178 26.44 16.21 -8.24
CA VAL A 178 27.48 16.62 -7.29
C VAL A 178 26.91 17.48 -6.17
N SER A 179 26.01 18.42 -6.50
CA SER A 179 25.35 19.28 -5.51
C SER A 179 24.39 18.51 -4.62
N TYR A 180 23.76 17.46 -5.14
CA TYR A 180 22.85 16.62 -4.36
C TYR A 180 23.55 15.87 -3.20
N THR A 181 24.80 15.46 -3.38
CA THR A 181 25.57 14.76 -2.31
C THR A 181 25.90 15.68 -1.13
N HIS A 182 25.80 17.01 -1.31
CA HIS A 182 26.04 18.00 -0.27
C HIS A 182 24.75 18.60 0.31
N LEU A 183 23.59 18.26 -0.26
CA LEU A 183 22.30 18.57 0.34
C LEU A 183 22.07 17.63 1.51
N THR A 184 22.34 18.10 2.71
CA THR A 184 21.85 17.43 3.92
C THR A 184 20.33 17.50 3.88
N LEU A 185 19.70 16.39 3.55
CA LEU A 185 18.27 16.24 3.84
C LEU A 185 18.09 16.52 5.33
N PRO A 186 17.16 17.40 5.72
CA PRO A 186 16.90 17.61 7.13
C PRO A 186 16.51 16.25 7.72
N THR A 187 17.43 15.66 8.49
CA THR A 187 17.21 14.46 9.29
C THR A 187 16.37 14.81 10.52
N SER A 188 15.29 15.55 10.32
CA SER A 188 14.31 15.78 11.37
C SER A 188 13.35 14.61 11.48
N TYR A 189 13.91 13.43 11.74
CA TYR A 189 13.20 12.28 12.29
C TYR A 189 14.10 11.60 13.31
N ALA A 190 14.64 12.38 14.23
CA ALA A 190 15.01 11.87 15.51
C ALA A 190 13.76 12.00 16.40
N VAL A 191 13.35 10.87 16.93
CA VAL A 191 12.35 10.51 17.94
C VAL A 191 11.02 10.06 17.42
#